data_377b37b91d954529089ed97c2d6d2bfd
#
_entry.id   377b37b91d954529089ed97c2d6d2bfd
#
_cell.length_a   1.000
_cell.length_b   1.000
_cell.length_c   1.000
_cell.angle_alpha   90.00
_cell.angle_beta   90.00
_cell.angle_gamma   90.00
#
_symmetry.space_group_name_H-M   'P 1'
#
loop_
_entity.id
_entity.type
_entity.pdbx_description
1 polymer ?
#
loop_
_entity_poly.entity_id
_entity_poly.type
_entity_poly.pdbx_seq_one_letter_code
_entity_poly.pdbx_strand_id
1 'polypeptide(L)'
;MCIRDSTKSGTTITSYLWEFGDEAGTTSDKQNPTFTYTEAGAYAVKLTVTDSYGLTASITKSVTVLDPSQVIAVQWSSALNGVVKGIPSPALAKDGSAVYMLASAGNGAPATLNAFDVTNGAAKWTFDISVGLHDAEPNVLVKDVFSSPSVGKDGSVYIVVRDLQSASAKRHLYTLAVDANGAKKWHQAVGGNVNLYAITPAIDADGNIYVANRKNEVFKLTSSGAVTELASTDCPEVTGGISLAKDGTAYMFGKGNTGLYAYNTSGDNKKWLYNTDFGNASDALTGTLRSASVTVGNDGTLYSVIDLSSGAGAVIALDPNGSLKWKYETVGAIPDGGVVLGEDGTVYANGGKASGSNGAGVVALGSDGSLKWHYKTESDAQTVPLIDNRGYIHFITADATYYILKPDGKLFSSQKIGDSTASSPVMDDKGNLYVSVKKDGADVMLCVTSEATSYNTNSAWPMSGQNPQRTGLQK
;
A
#
# COMPACT_ATOMS: atom_id res chain seq x y z
N MET A 1 31.59 -4.54 1.95
CA MET A 1 32.36 -4.15 3.15
C MET A 1 33.67 -3.53 2.68
N CYS A 2 33.89 -2.23 2.85
CA CYS A 2 35.17 -1.57 2.52
C CYS A 2 36.01 -1.53 3.77
N ILE A 3 37.09 -2.29 3.80
CA ILE A 3 38.16 -2.10 4.75
C ILE A 3 39.23 -1.28 4.02
N ARG A 4 39.28 0.02 4.31
CA ARG A 4 40.48 0.83 3.97
C ARG A 4 41.39 0.77 5.18
N ASP A 5 42.42 0.02 5.05
CA ASP A 5 43.52 0.08 6.03
C ASP A 5 44.41 1.28 5.74
N SER A 6 44.87 1.95 6.82
CA SER A 6 45.85 3.01 6.74
C SER A 6 47.22 2.38 6.51
N THR A 7 47.51 2.02 5.26
CA THR A 7 48.86 1.63 4.92
C THR A 7 49.78 2.84 5.04
N LYS A 8 50.95 2.64 5.67
CA LYS A 8 52.04 3.62 5.66
C LYS A 8 52.32 3.98 4.19
N SER A 9 52.57 5.25 3.90
CA SER A 9 52.84 5.70 2.52
C SER A 9 53.89 4.79 1.86
N GLY A 10 53.51 4.13 0.75
CA GLY A 10 54.43 3.21 0.01
C GLY A 10 54.21 1.71 0.23
N THR A 11 53.21 1.28 1.07
CA THR A 11 52.85 -0.13 1.22
C THR A 11 51.65 -0.50 0.36
N THR A 12 51.64 -1.70 -0.17
CA THR A 12 50.53 -2.29 -0.92
C THR A 12 50.07 -3.60 -0.31
N ILE A 13 48.78 -3.90 -0.33
CA ILE A 13 48.27 -5.22 0.08
C ILE A 13 48.64 -6.23 -1.02
N THR A 14 49.29 -7.31 -0.61
CA THR A 14 49.79 -8.37 -1.52
C THR A 14 48.94 -9.63 -1.48
N SER A 15 48.23 -9.88 -0.37
CA SER A 15 47.34 -11.04 -0.30
C SER A 15 46.14 -10.80 0.64
N TYR A 16 45.10 -11.59 0.40
CA TYR A 16 43.89 -11.60 1.17
C TYR A 16 43.62 -13.05 1.61
N LEU A 17 43.14 -13.25 2.83
CA LEU A 17 42.61 -14.52 3.30
C LEU A 17 41.29 -14.24 4.01
N TRP A 18 40.22 -14.75 3.41
CA TRP A 18 38.90 -14.75 4.00
C TRP A 18 38.64 -16.10 4.63
N GLU A 19 38.16 -16.10 5.86
CA GLU A 19 37.64 -17.25 6.60
C GLU A 19 36.15 -16.96 6.84
N PHE A 20 35.25 -17.76 6.30
CA PHE A 20 33.80 -17.45 6.34
C PHE A 20 33.12 -17.91 7.62
N GLY A 21 33.83 -18.69 8.47
CA GLY A 21 33.30 -19.14 9.77
C GLY A 21 32.21 -20.18 9.67
N ASP A 22 32.08 -20.84 8.51
CA ASP A 22 31.22 -22.00 8.32
C ASP A 22 31.86 -23.28 8.90
N GLU A 23 31.06 -24.33 9.15
CA GLU A 23 31.58 -25.58 9.74
C GLU A 23 32.62 -26.28 8.83
N ALA A 24 32.54 -26.07 7.53
CA ALA A 24 33.47 -26.61 6.56
C ALA A 24 34.84 -25.89 6.57
N GLY A 25 34.94 -24.74 7.26
CA GLY A 25 36.18 -23.93 7.30
C GLY A 25 36.53 -23.34 5.94
N THR A 26 35.53 -22.97 5.15
CA THR A 26 35.73 -22.44 3.79
C THR A 26 36.50 -21.14 3.80
N THR A 27 37.48 -21.02 2.88
CA THR A 27 38.32 -19.83 2.75
C THR A 27 38.33 -19.29 1.31
N SER A 28 38.79 -18.05 1.13
CA SER A 28 39.03 -17.45 -0.19
C SER A 28 40.23 -16.48 -0.13
N ASP A 29 41.05 -16.48 -1.17
CA ASP A 29 42.16 -15.58 -1.38
C ASP A 29 41.83 -14.38 -2.30
N LYS A 30 40.58 -14.32 -2.83
CA LYS A 30 40.15 -13.22 -3.69
C LYS A 30 40.04 -11.91 -2.90
N GLN A 31 40.32 -10.79 -3.52
CA GLN A 31 40.14 -9.47 -2.94
C GLN A 31 38.67 -9.20 -2.56
N ASN A 32 37.72 -9.61 -3.44
CA ASN A 32 36.28 -9.43 -3.26
C ASN A 32 35.57 -10.77 -3.54
N PRO A 33 35.57 -11.71 -2.57
CA PRO A 33 34.92 -12.99 -2.72
C PRO A 33 33.41 -12.84 -2.56
N THR A 34 32.67 -13.75 -3.16
CA THR A 34 31.26 -14.03 -2.83
C THR A 34 31.19 -15.37 -2.12
N PHE A 35 30.41 -15.45 -1.05
CA PHE A 35 30.15 -16.68 -0.32
C PHE A 35 28.67 -16.77 0.04
N THR A 36 28.07 -17.96 -0.11
CA THR A 36 26.66 -18.21 0.20
C THR A 36 26.57 -19.20 1.36
N TYR A 37 26.00 -18.77 2.47
CA TYR A 37 25.65 -19.65 3.56
C TYR A 37 24.35 -20.39 3.22
N THR A 38 24.31 -21.69 3.44
CA THR A 38 23.15 -22.56 3.18
C THR A 38 22.31 -22.81 4.41
N GLU A 39 22.83 -22.52 5.59
CA GLU A 39 22.18 -22.74 6.88
C GLU A 39 22.04 -21.44 7.66
N ALA A 40 21.01 -21.36 8.49
CA ALA A 40 20.84 -20.27 9.43
C ALA A 40 21.88 -20.37 10.55
N GLY A 41 22.41 -19.23 10.97
CA GLY A 41 23.42 -19.20 12.02
C GLY A 41 24.16 -17.87 12.13
N ALA A 42 24.98 -17.74 13.14
CA ALA A 42 25.88 -16.61 13.31
C ALA A 42 27.29 -17.03 12.90
N TYR A 43 27.83 -16.41 11.87
CA TYR A 43 29.11 -16.74 11.29
C TYR A 43 30.11 -15.64 11.57
N ALA A 44 31.28 -16.01 12.09
CA ALA A 44 32.38 -15.07 12.34
C ALA A 44 33.27 -14.96 11.09
N VAL A 45 32.96 -14.03 10.23
CA VAL A 45 33.72 -13.80 8.99
C VAL A 45 34.96 -13.01 9.31
N LYS A 46 36.15 -13.60 9.06
CA LYS A 46 37.45 -12.97 9.29
C LYS A 46 38.16 -12.71 7.97
N LEU A 47 38.65 -11.49 7.81
CA LEU A 47 39.58 -11.13 6.75
C LEU A 47 40.94 -10.89 7.35
N THR A 48 41.96 -11.53 6.80
CA THR A 48 43.37 -11.24 7.06
C THR A 48 43.99 -10.72 5.77
N VAL A 49 44.69 -9.60 5.85
CA VAL A 49 45.45 -9.02 4.74
C VAL A 49 46.93 -9.03 5.06
N THR A 50 47.76 -9.20 4.03
CA THR A 50 49.24 -9.14 4.15
C THR A 50 49.75 -8.03 3.23
N ASP A 51 50.67 -7.22 3.74
CA ASP A 51 51.29 -6.14 2.96
C ASP A 51 52.57 -6.58 2.26
N SER A 52 53.16 -5.66 1.48
CA SER A 52 54.42 -5.89 0.74
C SER A 52 55.66 -6.11 1.64
N TYR A 53 55.57 -5.89 2.93
CA TYR A 53 56.61 -6.18 3.93
C TYR A 53 56.37 -7.49 4.71
N GLY A 54 55.26 -8.20 4.37
CA GLY A 54 54.89 -9.42 5.07
C GLY A 54 54.15 -9.21 6.40
N LEU A 55 53.79 -7.96 6.72
CA LEU A 55 53.00 -7.66 7.92
C LEU A 55 51.52 -8.01 7.66
N THR A 56 50.86 -8.55 8.69
CA THR A 56 49.49 -8.96 8.62
C THR A 56 48.59 -8.13 9.51
N ALA A 57 47.37 -7.86 9.04
CA ALA A 57 46.29 -7.29 9.85
C ALA A 57 44.99 -8.08 9.62
N SER A 58 44.17 -8.23 10.65
CA SER A 58 42.91 -8.94 10.50
C SER A 58 41.76 -8.22 11.16
N ILE A 59 40.55 -8.44 10.63
CA ILE A 59 39.29 -7.99 11.20
C ILE A 59 38.27 -9.13 11.15
N THR A 60 37.50 -9.29 12.23
CA THR A 60 36.36 -10.24 12.28
C THR A 60 35.06 -9.49 12.40
N LYS A 61 34.06 -9.89 11.61
CA LYS A 61 32.69 -9.41 11.71
C LYS A 61 31.73 -10.59 11.79
N SER A 62 30.72 -10.47 12.64
CA SER A 62 29.62 -11.43 12.67
C SER A 62 28.67 -11.16 11.50
N VAL A 63 28.30 -12.22 10.77
CA VAL A 63 27.26 -12.26 9.78
C VAL A 63 26.19 -13.21 10.30
N THR A 64 24.98 -12.71 10.53
CA THR A 64 23.86 -13.55 10.93
C THR A 64 23.06 -13.93 9.68
N VAL A 65 22.87 -15.21 9.47
CA VAL A 65 21.97 -15.79 8.45
C VAL A 65 20.75 -16.30 9.17
N LEU A 66 19.61 -15.75 8.85
CA LEU A 66 18.37 -16.07 9.54
C LEU A 66 17.68 -17.26 8.85
N ASP A 67 16.95 -18.03 9.65
CA ASP A 67 16.02 -19.05 9.15
C ASP A 67 14.84 -18.33 8.47
N PRO A 68 14.59 -18.55 7.16
CA PRO A 68 13.48 -17.93 6.46
C PRO A 68 12.11 -18.19 7.13
N SER A 69 11.96 -19.30 7.86
CA SER A 69 10.73 -19.61 8.59
C SER A 69 10.51 -18.73 9.84
N GLN A 70 11.55 -18.05 10.34
CA GLN A 70 11.50 -17.20 11.53
C GLN A 70 11.55 -15.70 11.21
N VAL A 71 11.61 -15.35 9.92
CA VAL A 71 11.70 -13.96 9.47
C VAL A 71 10.42 -13.17 9.76
N ILE A 72 9.27 -13.83 9.64
CA ILE A 72 7.96 -13.22 9.85
C ILE A 72 7.51 -13.51 11.29
N ALA A 73 7.24 -12.44 12.07
CA ALA A 73 6.75 -12.57 13.44
C ALA A 73 5.61 -11.60 13.72
N VAL A 74 4.48 -12.10 14.23
CA VAL A 74 3.40 -11.26 14.75
C VAL A 74 3.83 -10.72 16.11
N GLN A 75 4.03 -9.40 16.20
CA GLN A 75 4.45 -8.72 17.43
C GLN A 75 3.28 -8.51 18.38
N TRP A 76 2.15 -8.08 17.82
CA TRP A 76 0.91 -7.93 18.57
C TRP A 76 -0.30 -8.12 17.67
N SER A 77 -1.43 -8.42 18.31
CA SER A 77 -2.75 -8.57 17.69
C SER A 77 -3.78 -7.89 18.58
N SER A 78 -4.58 -6.99 18.00
CA SER A 78 -5.58 -6.23 18.74
C SER A 78 -6.93 -6.29 18.05
N ALA A 79 -7.98 -6.58 18.83
CA ALA A 79 -9.34 -6.66 18.31
C ALA A 79 -9.80 -5.30 17.77
N LEU A 80 -10.45 -5.30 16.61
CA LEU A 80 -11.14 -4.14 16.07
C LEU A 80 -12.52 -3.99 16.75
N ASN A 81 -12.85 -2.76 17.08
CA ASN A 81 -14.21 -2.46 17.51
C ASN A 81 -15.11 -2.28 16.26
N GLY A 82 -15.81 -3.34 15.86
CA GLY A 82 -16.58 -3.44 14.64
C GLY A 82 -16.11 -4.58 13.74
N VAL A 83 -16.50 -4.56 12.47
CA VAL A 83 -16.11 -5.55 11.47
C VAL A 83 -15.49 -4.88 10.24
N VAL A 84 -14.52 -5.52 9.63
CA VAL A 84 -13.92 -5.02 8.38
C VAL A 84 -14.79 -5.44 7.21
N LYS A 85 -15.25 -4.46 6.43
CA LYS A 85 -16.02 -4.67 5.19
C LYS A 85 -15.35 -3.97 4.03
N GLY A 86 -15.37 -4.60 2.87
CA GLY A 86 -14.62 -4.11 1.72
C GLY A 86 -13.12 -4.28 1.93
N ILE A 87 -12.34 -3.31 1.49
CA ILE A 87 -10.88 -3.34 1.53
C ILE A 87 -10.26 -2.09 2.18
N PRO A 88 -10.78 -1.61 3.33
CA PRO A 88 -10.11 -0.51 4.01
C PRO A 88 -8.72 -0.96 4.43
N SER A 89 -7.74 -0.11 4.21
CA SER A 89 -6.35 -0.36 4.60
C SER A 89 -5.95 0.60 5.71
N PRO A 90 -5.06 0.22 6.62
CA PRO A 90 -4.63 1.09 7.70
C PRO A 90 -3.82 2.29 7.19
N ALA A 91 -3.74 3.33 8.00
CA ALA A 91 -2.83 4.45 7.82
C ALA A 91 -2.06 4.72 9.10
N LEU A 92 -0.82 5.18 8.99
CA LEU A 92 0.01 5.52 10.16
C LEU A 92 -0.14 7.00 10.52
N ALA A 93 -0.10 7.27 11.82
CA ALA A 93 0.08 8.61 12.34
C ALA A 93 1.34 9.25 11.75
N LYS A 94 1.33 10.56 11.56
CA LYS A 94 2.46 11.29 10.99
C LYS A 94 3.75 11.15 11.82
N ASP A 95 3.60 11.08 13.14
CA ASP A 95 4.69 10.91 14.10
C ASP A 95 5.07 9.44 14.33
N GLY A 96 4.42 8.50 13.63
CA GLY A 96 4.63 7.07 13.76
C GLY A 96 4.17 6.47 15.09
N SER A 97 3.38 7.19 15.90
CA SER A 97 2.95 6.75 17.25
C SER A 97 1.69 5.89 17.25
N ALA A 98 0.93 5.88 16.17
CA ALA A 98 -0.33 5.16 16.07
C ALA A 98 -0.57 4.60 14.67
N VAL A 99 -1.37 3.54 14.61
CA VAL A 99 -1.98 3.04 13.38
C VAL A 99 -3.49 3.17 13.47
N TYR A 100 -4.09 3.70 12.40
CA TYR A 100 -5.53 3.95 12.29
C TYR A 100 -6.20 2.95 11.37
N MET A 101 -7.37 2.45 11.77
CA MET A 101 -8.16 1.51 10.98
C MET A 101 -9.65 1.79 11.12
N LEU A 102 -10.36 1.76 9.99
CA LEU A 102 -11.81 1.88 9.95
C LEU A 102 -12.47 0.50 10.09
N ALA A 103 -13.55 0.45 10.85
CA ALA A 103 -14.40 -0.72 10.96
C ALA A 103 -15.88 -0.34 10.77
N SER A 104 -16.61 -1.16 10.02
CA SER A 104 -18.06 -1.06 9.85
C SER A 104 -18.80 -1.55 11.09
N ALA A 105 -20.05 -1.14 11.26
CA ALA A 105 -20.90 -1.65 12.34
C ALA A 105 -21.07 -3.18 12.22
N GLY A 106 -20.96 -3.85 13.35
CA GLY A 106 -21.14 -5.30 13.45
C GLY A 106 -20.83 -5.81 14.85
N ASN A 107 -21.26 -7.04 15.16
CA ASN A 107 -21.04 -7.67 16.46
C ASN A 107 -21.49 -6.81 17.66
N GLY A 108 -22.53 -5.98 17.48
CA GLY A 108 -23.02 -5.05 18.51
C GLY A 108 -22.27 -3.73 18.63
N ALA A 109 -21.20 -3.54 17.85
CA ALA A 109 -20.43 -2.29 17.78
C ALA A 109 -20.93 -1.35 16.67
N PRO A 110 -20.82 -0.01 16.84
CA PRO A 110 -21.05 0.96 15.75
C PRO A 110 -19.93 0.93 14.70
N ALA A 111 -20.10 1.71 13.63
CA ALA A 111 -18.99 1.99 12.72
C ALA A 111 -17.98 2.92 13.40
N THR A 112 -16.69 2.56 13.34
CA THR A 112 -15.66 3.21 14.15
C THR A 112 -14.40 3.51 13.35
N LEU A 113 -13.67 4.55 13.78
CA LEU A 113 -12.25 4.74 13.53
C LEU A 113 -11.49 4.33 14.78
N ASN A 114 -10.60 3.36 14.65
CA ASN A 114 -9.81 2.81 15.74
C ASN A 114 -8.37 3.29 15.64
N ALA A 115 -7.75 3.62 16.75
CA ALA A 115 -6.33 3.96 16.87
C ALA A 115 -5.63 3.01 17.83
N PHE A 116 -4.51 2.44 17.40
CA PHE A 116 -3.69 1.54 18.20
C PHE A 116 -2.28 2.09 18.33
N ASP A 117 -1.66 1.90 19.47
CA ASP A 117 -0.24 2.17 19.67
C ASP A 117 0.60 1.21 18.83
N VAL A 118 1.52 1.74 18.05
CA VAL A 118 2.34 0.94 17.12
C VAL A 118 3.28 -0.04 17.83
N THR A 119 3.65 0.24 19.09
CA THR A 119 4.66 -0.56 19.82
C THR A 119 4.09 -1.80 20.47
N ASN A 120 2.83 -1.75 20.93
CA ASN A 120 2.24 -2.83 21.71
C ASN A 120 0.80 -3.18 21.33
N GLY A 121 0.21 -2.47 20.36
CA GLY A 121 -1.16 -2.69 19.91
C GLY A 121 -2.24 -2.23 20.88
N ALA A 122 -1.90 -1.54 21.97
CA ALA A 122 -2.90 -1.02 22.90
C ALA A 122 -3.83 -0.03 22.19
N ALA A 123 -5.13 -0.15 22.42
CA ALA A 123 -6.09 0.83 21.90
C ALA A 123 -5.81 2.20 22.54
N LYS A 124 -5.49 3.20 21.73
CA LYS A 124 -5.32 4.59 22.18
C LYS A 124 -6.67 5.27 22.33
N TRP A 125 -7.52 5.09 21.34
CA TRP A 125 -8.91 5.59 21.33
C TRP A 125 -9.72 4.90 20.23
N THR A 126 -11.04 5.00 20.37
CA THR A 126 -12.02 4.59 19.37
C THR A 126 -13.02 5.72 19.19
N PHE A 127 -13.23 6.15 17.95
CA PHE A 127 -14.17 7.20 17.59
C PHE A 127 -15.42 6.58 16.96
N ASP A 128 -16.59 6.78 17.57
CA ASP A 128 -17.88 6.41 17.00
C ASP A 128 -18.26 7.41 15.91
N ILE A 129 -18.32 6.92 14.66
CA ILE A 129 -18.54 7.78 13.50
C ILE A 129 -19.96 8.34 13.47
N SER A 130 -20.97 7.57 13.90
CA SER A 130 -22.36 8.04 13.94
C SER A 130 -22.52 9.16 14.98
N VAL A 131 -21.99 8.97 16.19
CA VAL A 131 -21.98 10.00 17.24
C VAL A 131 -21.24 11.26 16.77
N GLY A 132 -20.14 11.09 16.06
CA GLY A 132 -19.38 12.20 15.49
C GLY A 132 -20.16 13.06 14.48
N LEU A 133 -21.27 12.57 13.93
CA LEU A 133 -22.13 13.29 12.99
C LEU A 133 -23.46 13.79 13.59
N HIS A 134 -23.77 13.50 14.87
CA HIS A 134 -25.06 13.85 15.50
C HIS A 134 -25.33 15.35 15.56
N ASP A 135 -24.32 16.20 15.53
CA ASP A 135 -24.51 17.67 15.44
C ASP A 135 -24.89 18.13 14.03
N ALA A 136 -24.62 17.32 12.98
CA ALA A 136 -25.14 17.59 11.65
C ALA A 136 -26.61 17.18 11.55
N GLU A 137 -26.89 15.94 11.97
CA GLU A 137 -28.23 15.35 11.97
C GLU A 137 -28.39 14.37 13.16
N PRO A 138 -29.34 14.60 14.08
CA PRO A 138 -29.42 13.85 15.35
C PRO A 138 -29.62 12.33 15.21
N ASN A 139 -30.07 11.84 14.07
CA ASN A 139 -30.36 10.44 13.80
C ASN A 139 -29.46 9.83 12.72
N VAL A 140 -28.29 10.41 12.46
CA VAL A 140 -27.32 9.84 11.53
C VAL A 140 -26.92 8.43 11.97
N LEU A 141 -26.97 7.50 11.03
CA LEU A 141 -26.53 6.13 11.24
C LEU A 141 -25.54 5.73 10.14
N VAL A 142 -24.29 5.57 10.51
CA VAL A 142 -23.24 4.99 9.64
C VAL A 142 -23.10 3.50 9.98
N LYS A 143 -23.39 2.63 9.01
CA LYS A 143 -23.25 1.17 9.17
C LYS A 143 -22.00 0.62 8.51
N ASP A 144 -21.77 1.02 7.27
CA ASP A 144 -20.72 0.46 6.44
C ASP A 144 -19.70 1.54 6.08
N VAL A 145 -18.43 1.21 6.28
CA VAL A 145 -17.30 2.04 5.92
C VAL A 145 -16.38 1.22 5.03
N PHE A 146 -16.15 1.70 3.82
CA PHE A 146 -15.35 1.02 2.80
C PHE A 146 -14.09 1.80 2.41
N SER A 147 -13.98 3.06 2.84
CA SER A 147 -12.80 3.90 2.59
C SER A 147 -11.66 3.54 3.52
N SER A 148 -10.44 3.94 3.15
CA SER A 148 -9.29 3.94 4.06
C SER A 148 -9.12 5.32 4.68
N PRO A 149 -8.58 5.43 5.89
CA PRO A 149 -8.20 6.72 6.45
C PRO A 149 -7.01 7.31 5.70
N SER A 150 -6.92 8.64 5.66
CA SER A 150 -5.74 9.37 5.20
C SER A 150 -5.30 10.36 6.27
N VAL A 151 -4.00 10.54 6.46
CA VAL A 151 -3.47 11.37 7.55
C VAL A 151 -2.78 12.61 6.98
N GLY A 152 -3.23 13.77 7.42
CA GLY A 152 -2.70 15.05 7.00
C GLY A 152 -1.40 15.47 7.69
N LYS A 153 -0.79 16.53 7.17
CA LYS A 153 0.43 17.11 7.74
C LYS A 153 0.25 17.62 9.18
N ASP A 154 -0.97 18.00 9.53
CA ASP A 154 -1.37 18.45 10.87
C ASP A 154 -1.66 17.31 11.84
N GLY A 155 -1.48 16.04 11.41
CA GLY A 155 -1.79 14.86 12.18
C GLY A 155 -3.27 14.49 12.23
N SER A 156 -4.16 15.25 11.58
CA SER A 156 -5.57 14.92 11.49
C SER A 156 -5.80 13.71 10.60
N VAL A 157 -6.75 12.86 11.00
CA VAL A 157 -7.21 11.71 10.24
C VAL A 157 -8.47 12.08 9.49
N TYR A 158 -8.44 11.95 8.17
CA TYR A 158 -9.56 12.24 7.28
C TYR A 158 -10.19 10.95 6.80
N ILE A 159 -11.52 10.88 6.88
CA ILE A 159 -12.31 9.73 6.45
C ILE A 159 -13.52 10.18 5.64
N VAL A 160 -13.96 9.34 4.70
CA VAL A 160 -15.20 9.56 3.94
C VAL A 160 -16.21 8.50 4.33
N VAL A 161 -17.39 8.93 4.71
CA VAL A 161 -18.45 8.04 5.19
C VAL A 161 -19.80 8.43 4.63
N ARG A 162 -20.72 7.46 4.57
CA ARG A 162 -22.09 7.66 4.13
C ARG A 162 -23.07 7.46 5.26
N ASP A 163 -24.00 8.40 5.40
CA ASP A 163 -25.19 8.23 6.22
C ASP A 163 -26.19 7.26 5.56
N LEU A 164 -26.77 6.41 6.39
CA LEU A 164 -27.88 5.51 6.03
C LEU A 164 -29.13 5.87 6.81
N GLN A 165 -29.67 7.07 6.62
CA GLN A 165 -30.96 7.41 7.25
C GLN A 165 -32.08 6.49 6.75
N SER A 166 -32.75 5.83 7.70
CA SER A 166 -33.78 4.83 7.43
C SER A 166 -35.12 5.41 6.96
N ALA A 167 -35.36 6.71 7.07
CA ALA A 167 -36.67 7.33 6.89
C ALA A 167 -36.77 8.35 5.73
N SER A 168 -35.66 8.89 5.25
CA SER A 168 -35.64 9.76 4.08
C SER A 168 -34.69 9.22 3.03
N ALA A 169 -35.06 9.24 1.76
CA ALA A 169 -34.25 8.80 0.63
C ALA A 169 -32.97 9.65 0.41
N LYS A 170 -32.61 10.50 1.35
CA LYS A 170 -31.44 11.37 1.30
C LYS A 170 -30.27 10.71 2.00
N ARG A 171 -29.35 10.20 1.21
CA ARG A 171 -28.05 9.65 1.67
C ARG A 171 -27.00 10.74 1.49
N HIS A 172 -26.41 11.23 2.58
CA HIS A 172 -25.35 12.22 2.49
C HIS A 172 -23.99 11.53 2.56
N LEU A 173 -23.04 12.05 1.82
CA LEU A 173 -21.63 11.73 1.95
C LEU A 173 -20.96 12.80 2.80
N TYR A 174 -20.25 12.38 3.83
CA TYR A 174 -19.52 13.26 4.72
C TYR A 174 -18.02 13.00 4.65
N THR A 175 -17.25 14.06 4.66
CA THR A 175 -15.84 14.01 5.04
C THR A 175 -15.73 14.43 6.49
N LEU A 176 -15.07 13.63 7.32
CA LEU A 176 -14.79 13.93 8.72
C LEU A 176 -13.30 14.11 8.92
N ALA A 177 -12.94 15.02 9.80
CA ALA A 177 -11.62 15.18 10.37
C ALA A 177 -11.63 14.87 11.87
N VAL A 178 -10.76 13.97 12.28
CA VAL A 178 -10.54 13.58 13.67
C VAL A 178 -9.08 13.91 14.00
N ASP A 179 -8.81 14.51 15.16
CA ASP A 179 -7.44 14.81 15.57
C ASP A 179 -6.69 13.55 16.04
N ALA A 180 -5.39 13.69 16.31
CA ALA A 180 -4.54 12.58 16.75
C ALA A 180 -4.96 11.99 18.12
N ASN A 181 -5.80 12.70 18.91
CA ASN A 181 -6.30 12.26 20.20
C ASN A 181 -7.70 11.63 20.12
N GLY A 182 -8.27 11.51 18.91
CA GLY A 182 -9.60 10.95 18.70
C GLY A 182 -10.75 11.96 18.87
N ALA A 183 -10.48 13.25 18.97
CA ALA A 183 -11.52 14.26 19.02
C ALA A 183 -11.92 14.71 17.61
N LYS A 184 -13.23 14.86 17.36
CA LYS A 184 -13.73 15.43 16.11
C LYS A 184 -13.27 16.89 15.96
N LYS A 185 -12.66 17.21 14.83
CA LYS A 185 -12.34 18.61 14.45
C LYS A 185 -13.52 19.26 13.71
N TRP A 186 -13.96 18.59 12.67
CA TRP A 186 -15.08 19.02 11.83
C TRP A 186 -15.64 17.86 11.00
N HIS A 187 -16.81 18.08 10.41
CA HIS A 187 -17.34 17.29 9.31
C HIS A 187 -17.90 18.22 8.25
N GLN A 188 -17.95 17.75 7.00
CA GLN A 188 -18.54 18.48 5.87
C GLN A 188 -19.32 17.52 4.98
N ALA A 189 -20.53 17.94 4.60
CA ALA A 189 -21.28 17.23 3.57
C ALA A 189 -20.64 17.50 2.20
N VAL A 190 -20.36 16.43 1.47
CA VAL A 190 -19.76 16.47 0.13
C VAL A 190 -20.68 15.78 -0.87
N GLY A 191 -21.87 16.36 -1.04
CA GLY A 191 -22.93 15.86 -1.91
C GLY A 191 -24.00 15.04 -1.19
N GLY A 192 -25.16 14.90 -1.84
CA GLY A 192 -26.34 14.20 -1.32
C GLY A 192 -26.86 13.13 -2.28
N ASN A 193 -27.64 12.16 -1.74
CA ASN A 193 -28.27 11.08 -2.45
C ASN A 193 -27.34 10.19 -3.28
N VAL A 194 -26.21 9.79 -2.68
CA VAL A 194 -25.15 9.00 -3.31
C VAL A 194 -24.99 7.63 -2.66
N ASN A 195 -24.66 6.63 -3.44
CA ASN A 195 -24.16 5.36 -2.92
C ASN A 195 -22.65 5.48 -2.63
N LEU A 196 -22.18 4.85 -1.56
CA LEU A 196 -20.77 4.85 -1.20
C LEU A 196 -20.03 3.72 -1.94
N TYR A 197 -18.87 4.07 -2.49
CA TYR A 197 -17.79 3.14 -2.77
C TYR A 197 -16.55 3.53 -1.95
N ALA A 198 -15.50 2.74 -2.02
CA ALA A 198 -14.26 2.91 -1.26
C ALA A 198 -13.47 4.17 -1.69
N ILE A 199 -14.02 5.35 -1.43
CA ILE A 199 -13.38 6.62 -1.77
C ILE A 199 -12.44 7.00 -0.64
N THR A 200 -11.12 6.79 -0.85
CA THR A 200 -10.09 7.24 0.07
C THR A 200 -9.75 8.69 -0.24
N PRO A 201 -9.75 9.60 0.76
CA PRO A 201 -9.34 10.99 0.55
C PRO A 201 -7.90 11.07 0.05
N ALA A 202 -7.62 11.96 -0.92
CA ALA A 202 -6.26 12.35 -1.27
C ALA A 202 -5.90 13.68 -0.61
N ILE A 203 -4.61 13.89 -0.31
CA ILE A 203 -4.13 15.07 0.40
C ILE A 203 -2.95 15.66 -0.36
N ASP A 204 -3.04 16.92 -0.78
CA ASP A 204 -1.96 17.58 -1.50
C ASP A 204 -0.83 18.09 -0.58
N ALA A 205 0.19 18.66 -1.21
CA ALA A 205 1.34 19.20 -0.50
C ALA A 205 1.01 20.38 0.43
N ASP A 206 -0.09 21.08 0.20
CA ASP A 206 -0.54 22.21 1.02
C ASP A 206 -1.46 21.76 2.17
N GLY A 207 -1.85 20.47 2.18
CA GLY A 207 -2.75 19.87 3.17
C GLY A 207 -4.22 20.01 2.80
N ASN A 208 -4.56 20.32 1.55
CA ASN A 208 -5.93 20.26 1.08
C ASN A 208 -6.35 18.83 0.82
N ILE A 209 -7.60 18.52 1.13
CA ILE A 209 -8.19 17.19 1.04
C ILE A 209 -9.07 17.15 -0.20
N TYR A 210 -8.89 16.14 -1.04
CA TYR A 210 -9.68 15.91 -2.25
C TYR A 210 -10.54 14.69 -2.07
N VAL A 211 -11.83 14.84 -2.31
CA VAL A 211 -12.83 13.76 -2.29
C VAL A 211 -13.73 13.87 -3.50
N ALA A 212 -14.23 12.74 -3.95
CA ALA A 212 -15.18 12.69 -5.06
C ALA A 212 -16.44 11.93 -4.63
N ASN A 213 -17.54 12.12 -5.33
CA ASN A 213 -18.76 11.38 -5.09
C ASN A 213 -19.30 10.71 -6.37
N ARG A 214 -20.37 9.96 -6.23
CA ARG A 214 -21.02 9.27 -7.36
C ARG A 214 -21.91 10.14 -8.25
N LYS A 215 -21.95 11.44 -8.01
CA LYS A 215 -22.68 12.42 -8.84
C LYS A 215 -21.75 13.25 -9.71
N ASN A 216 -20.54 12.75 -9.96
CA ASN A 216 -19.54 13.44 -10.77
C ASN A 216 -19.00 14.73 -10.13
N GLU A 217 -19.14 14.88 -8.80
CA GLU A 217 -18.68 16.06 -8.09
C GLU A 217 -17.34 15.76 -7.41
N VAL A 218 -16.35 16.63 -7.59
CA VAL A 218 -15.05 16.59 -6.90
C VAL A 218 -14.96 17.82 -6.00
N PHE A 219 -14.60 17.59 -4.75
CA PHE A 219 -14.51 18.61 -3.73
C PHE A 219 -13.06 18.76 -3.26
N LYS A 220 -12.67 19.99 -3.06
CA LYS A 220 -11.46 20.38 -2.34
C LYS A 220 -11.87 20.94 -0.98
N LEU A 221 -11.30 20.40 0.09
CA LEU A 221 -11.49 20.87 1.45
C LEU A 221 -10.14 21.37 2.00
N THR A 222 -10.18 22.42 2.78
CA THR A 222 -9.01 22.83 3.56
C THR A 222 -8.88 21.97 4.81
N SER A 223 -7.73 22.00 5.49
CA SER A 223 -7.54 21.35 6.80
C SER A 223 -8.48 21.88 7.89
N SER A 224 -9.08 23.06 7.71
CA SER A 224 -10.12 23.63 8.58
C SER A 224 -11.55 23.25 8.21
N GLY A 225 -11.75 22.49 7.13
CA GLY A 225 -13.05 22.02 6.67
C GLY A 225 -13.77 22.98 5.70
N ALA A 226 -13.16 24.07 5.25
CA ALA A 226 -13.78 24.91 4.21
C ALA A 226 -13.83 24.12 2.89
N VAL A 227 -15.02 24.05 2.29
CA VAL A 227 -15.30 23.26 1.08
C VAL A 227 -15.34 24.17 -0.14
N THR A 228 -14.71 23.72 -1.20
CA THR A 228 -14.87 24.26 -2.55
C THR A 228 -15.22 23.10 -3.47
N GLU A 229 -16.36 23.17 -4.15
CA GLU A 229 -16.64 22.29 -5.25
C GLU A 229 -15.77 22.68 -6.44
N LEU A 230 -14.92 21.76 -6.91
CA LEU A 230 -13.99 22.08 -8.00
C LEU A 230 -14.67 21.99 -9.36
N ALA A 231 -15.56 21.04 -9.54
CA ALA A 231 -16.32 20.86 -10.79
C ALA A 231 -17.39 19.78 -10.64
N SER A 232 -18.48 19.93 -11.41
CA SER A 232 -19.25 18.77 -11.86
C SER A 232 -18.45 18.12 -13.00
N THR A 233 -17.82 16.98 -12.73
CA THR A 233 -17.04 16.26 -13.75
C THR A 233 -17.99 15.45 -14.64
N ASP A 234 -17.59 15.11 -15.85
CA ASP A 234 -18.28 14.14 -16.71
C ASP A 234 -17.86 12.68 -16.38
N CYS A 235 -17.10 12.46 -15.30
CA CYS A 235 -16.74 11.16 -14.80
C CYS A 235 -17.96 10.50 -14.13
N PRO A 236 -18.61 9.50 -14.71
CA PRO A 236 -19.76 8.88 -14.10
C PRO A 236 -19.36 8.09 -12.87
N GLU A 237 -19.92 8.44 -11.72
CA GLU A 237 -19.77 7.73 -10.45
C GLU A 237 -18.33 7.32 -10.13
N VAL A 238 -17.52 8.24 -9.57
CA VAL A 238 -16.14 7.95 -9.17
C VAL A 238 -16.06 6.73 -8.24
N THR A 239 -15.16 5.83 -8.54
CA THR A 239 -14.85 4.64 -7.74
C THR A 239 -13.38 4.61 -7.35
N GLY A 240 -13.07 4.15 -6.15
CA GLY A 240 -11.69 4.08 -5.65
C GLY A 240 -11.14 5.40 -5.13
N GLY A 241 -9.84 5.43 -4.87
CA GLY A 241 -9.13 6.61 -4.37
C GLY A 241 -8.77 7.59 -5.47
N ILE A 242 -8.65 8.86 -5.11
CA ILE A 242 -8.04 9.87 -5.97
C ILE A 242 -6.52 9.77 -5.81
N SER A 243 -5.79 9.90 -6.93
CA SER A 243 -4.34 10.05 -6.93
C SER A 243 -3.97 11.42 -7.48
N LEU A 244 -3.03 12.09 -6.83
CA LEU A 244 -2.60 13.44 -7.17
C LEU A 244 -1.18 13.42 -7.74
N ALA A 245 -0.99 14.07 -8.88
CA ALA A 245 0.34 14.36 -9.39
C ALA A 245 0.87 15.68 -8.84
N LYS A 246 2.19 15.87 -8.90
CA LYS A 246 2.86 17.12 -8.48
C LYS A 246 2.38 18.36 -9.23
N ASP A 247 1.93 18.22 -10.46
CA ASP A 247 1.42 19.31 -11.29
C ASP A 247 -0.03 19.73 -10.93
N GLY A 248 -0.62 19.13 -9.90
CA GLY A 248 -1.98 19.35 -9.49
C GLY A 248 -3.02 18.59 -10.34
N THR A 249 -2.62 17.58 -11.10
CA THR A 249 -3.58 16.70 -11.78
C THR A 249 -4.13 15.66 -10.83
N ALA A 250 -5.45 15.54 -10.78
CA ALA A 250 -6.17 14.47 -10.08
C ALA A 250 -6.57 13.37 -11.05
N TYR A 251 -6.26 12.13 -10.70
CA TYR A 251 -6.64 10.94 -11.46
C TYR A 251 -7.65 10.13 -10.69
N MET A 252 -8.69 9.66 -11.37
CA MET A 252 -9.79 8.89 -10.78
C MET A 252 -10.45 7.96 -11.79
N PHE A 253 -11.03 6.87 -11.29
CA PHE A 253 -11.80 5.93 -12.10
C PHE A 253 -13.30 6.24 -12.05
N GLY A 254 -13.96 6.12 -13.20
CA GLY A 254 -15.42 6.11 -13.31
C GLY A 254 -15.99 4.70 -13.15
N LYS A 255 -17.20 4.62 -12.61
CA LYS A 255 -17.93 3.35 -12.43
C LYS A 255 -18.21 2.67 -13.76
N GLY A 256 -18.27 1.32 -13.70
CA GLY A 256 -18.66 0.51 -14.83
C GLY A 256 -17.68 0.57 -15.98
N ASN A 257 -16.41 0.67 -15.64
CA ASN A 257 -15.32 0.68 -16.61
C ASN A 257 -15.45 1.81 -17.66
N THR A 258 -16.02 2.95 -17.27
CA THR A 258 -16.18 4.10 -18.16
C THR A 258 -14.87 4.81 -18.45
N GLY A 259 -13.83 4.52 -17.69
CA GLY A 259 -12.49 4.97 -18.00
C GLY A 259 -11.70 5.54 -16.83
N LEU A 260 -10.47 5.92 -17.12
CA LEU A 260 -9.58 6.70 -16.27
C LEU A 260 -9.65 8.16 -16.69
N TYR A 261 -9.91 9.03 -15.74
CA TYR A 261 -10.10 10.47 -15.94
C TYR A 261 -8.96 11.24 -15.31
N ALA A 262 -8.52 12.31 -15.97
CA ALA A 262 -7.59 13.29 -15.44
C ALA A 262 -8.22 14.69 -15.41
N TYR A 263 -8.15 15.33 -14.25
CA TYR A 263 -8.67 16.67 -14.01
C TYR A 263 -7.61 17.59 -13.40
N ASN A 264 -7.73 18.88 -13.69
CA ASN A 264 -6.92 19.88 -13.01
C ASN A 264 -7.58 20.31 -11.69
N THR A 265 -6.86 20.25 -10.57
CA THR A 265 -7.36 20.63 -9.24
C THR A 265 -7.46 22.16 -9.03
N SER A 266 -6.97 22.97 -9.96
CA SER A 266 -7.04 24.44 -9.91
C SER A 266 -8.11 25.07 -10.79
N GLY A 267 -8.97 24.25 -11.48
CA GLY A 267 -10.03 24.77 -12.37
C GLY A 267 -10.88 23.67 -12.99
N ASP A 268 -11.92 24.06 -13.70
CA ASP A 268 -13.02 23.21 -14.21
C ASP A 268 -12.64 22.28 -15.38
N ASN A 269 -11.39 22.01 -15.64
CA ASN A 269 -11.00 21.41 -16.91
C ASN A 269 -10.61 19.94 -16.77
N LYS A 270 -11.42 19.06 -17.38
CA LYS A 270 -10.98 17.71 -17.73
C LYS A 270 -9.76 17.84 -18.66
N LYS A 271 -8.66 17.23 -18.28
CA LYS A 271 -7.48 17.14 -19.14
C LYS A 271 -7.69 16.13 -20.23
N TRP A 272 -8.09 14.89 -19.86
CA TRP A 272 -8.34 13.80 -20.79
C TRP A 272 -9.13 12.65 -20.15
N LEU A 273 -9.58 11.73 -21.00
CA LEU A 273 -10.22 10.45 -20.65
C LEU A 273 -9.55 9.33 -21.44
N TYR A 274 -9.15 8.26 -20.75
CA TYR A 274 -8.77 6.99 -21.35
C TYR A 274 -9.85 5.93 -21.08
N ASN A 275 -10.47 5.37 -22.14
CA ASN A 275 -11.57 4.42 -22.01
C ASN A 275 -11.58 3.28 -23.03
N THR A 276 -10.50 3.10 -23.80
CA THR A 276 -10.46 2.22 -24.98
C THR A 276 -10.47 0.73 -24.64
N ASP A 277 -9.89 0.33 -23.51
CA ASP A 277 -9.68 -1.08 -23.17
C ASP A 277 -10.54 -1.59 -22.00
N PHE A 278 -11.47 -0.75 -21.53
CA PHE A 278 -12.32 -1.12 -20.38
C PHE A 278 -13.42 -2.11 -20.78
N GLY A 279 -13.69 -3.07 -19.92
CA GLY A 279 -14.75 -4.05 -20.10
C GLY A 279 -16.15 -3.42 -20.13
N ASN A 280 -17.13 -4.16 -20.63
CA ASN A 280 -18.52 -3.69 -20.72
C ASN A 280 -19.13 -3.42 -19.33
N ALA A 281 -19.94 -2.37 -19.25
CA ALA A 281 -20.67 -1.96 -18.06
C ALA A 281 -21.61 -3.04 -17.49
N SER A 282 -21.99 -4.07 -18.27
CA SER A 282 -22.82 -5.19 -17.83
C SER A 282 -22.08 -6.15 -16.89
N ASP A 283 -20.75 -6.20 -16.93
CA ASP A 283 -19.93 -6.94 -15.97
C ASP A 283 -19.62 -6.10 -14.71
N ALA A 284 -20.24 -4.92 -14.68
CA ALA A 284 -20.11 -3.94 -13.64
C ALA A 284 -20.56 -4.54 -12.31
N LEU A 285 -19.58 -4.89 -11.49
CA LEU A 285 -19.70 -4.75 -10.05
C LEU A 285 -20.95 -5.38 -9.40
N THR A 286 -21.31 -6.58 -9.77
CA THR A 286 -22.13 -7.41 -8.89
C THR A 286 -21.26 -7.83 -7.70
N GLY A 287 -20.97 -6.89 -6.79
CA GLY A 287 -20.57 -7.18 -5.42
C GLY A 287 -19.10 -6.94 -5.03
N THR A 288 -18.17 -6.61 -5.91
CA THR A 288 -16.79 -6.28 -5.51
C THR A 288 -16.44 -4.84 -5.85
N LEU A 289 -16.24 -4.05 -4.81
CA LEU A 289 -15.81 -2.66 -4.88
C LEU A 289 -14.34 -2.64 -5.27
N ARG A 290 -14.02 -2.27 -6.50
CA ARG A 290 -12.64 -2.10 -6.92
C ARG A 290 -12.13 -0.77 -6.45
N SER A 291 -11.18 -0.79 -5.55
CA SER A 291 -10.50 0.40 -5.03
C SER A 291 -9.17 0.64 -5.73
N ALA A 292 -9.04 0.23 -6.98
CA ALA A 292 -7.84 0.53 -7.76
C ALA A 292 -7.60 2.04 -7.75
N SER A 293 -6.45 2.45 -7.27
CA SER A 293 -5.95 3.81 -7.38
C SER A 293 -4.89 3.86 -8.48
N VAL A 294 -4.72 5.03 -9.08
CA VAL A 294 -3.66 5.26 -10.07
C VAL A 294 -2.34 5.42 -9.34
N THR A 295 -1.31 4.74 -9.81
CA THR A 295 0.07 4.92 -9.35
C THR A 295 0.77 5.88 -10.30
N VAL A 296 1.41 6.93 -9.77
CA VAL A 296 2.08 7.96 -10.55
C VAL A 296 3.58 7.83 -10.42
N GLY A 297 4.26 7.53 -11.51
CA GLY A 297 5.72 7.43 -11.58
C GLY A 297 6.41 8.80 -11.47
N ASN A 298 7.71 8.81 -11.19
CA ASN A 298 8.49 10.06 -11.10
C ASN A 298 8.53 10.85 -12.42
N ASP A 299 8.40 10.16 -13.55
CA ASP A 299 8.35 10.73 -14.90
C ASP A 299 6.92 11.15 -15.32
N GLY A 300 5.95 11.01 -14.42
CA GLY A 300 4.52 11.25 -14.68
C GLY A 300 3.81 10.09 -15.39
N THR A 301 4.47 8.98 -15.71
CA THR A 301 3.82 7.78 -16.25
C THR A 301 2.80 7.25 -15.23
N LEU A 302 1.62 6.93 -15.70
CA LEU A 302 0.51 6.45 -14.90
C LEU A 302 0.39 4.95 -15.05
N TYR A 303 0.28 4.26 -13.93
CA TYR A 303 0.11 2.81 -13.89
C TYR A 303 -1.17 2.45 -13.16
N SER A 304 -1.88 1.46 -13.66
CA SER A 304 -3.06 0.92 -12.99
C SER A 304 -3.38 -0.49 -13.42
N VAL A 305 -4.29 -1.11 -12.68
CA VAL A 305 -4.90 -2.38 -13.03
C VAL A 305 -6.33 -2.13 -13.50
N ILE A 306 -6.72 -2.82 -14.57
CA ILE A 306 -8.06 -2.71 -15.14
C ILE A 306 -8.62 -4.10 -15.47
N ASP A 307 -9.92 -4.21 -15.61
CA ASP A 307 -10.54 -5.37 -16.24
C ASP A 307 -10.84 -5.10 -17.69
N LEU A 308 -10.60 -6.10 -18.50
CA LEU A 308 -10.87 -6.09 -19.93
C LEU A 308 -12.28 -6.63 -20.21
N SER A 309 -12.81 -6.26 -21.38
CA SER A 309 -14.10 -6.81 -21.88
C SER A 309 -14.09 -8.32 -22.08
N SER A 310 -12.91 -8.93 -22.16
CA SER A 310 -12.72 -10.38 -22.24
C SER A 310 -12.92 -11.11 -20.89
N GLY A 311 -13.07 -10.37 -19.78
CA GLY A 311 -13.06 -10.93 -18.42
C GLY A 311 -11.67 -11.18 -17.85
N ALA A 312 -10.61 -10.89 -18.61
CA ALA A 312 -9.24 -10.87 -18.12
C ALA A 312 -8.95 -9.55 -17.40
N GLY A 313 -7.89 -9.52 -16.59
CA GLY A 313 -7.32 -8.28 -16.06
C GLY A 313 -6.17 -7.79 -16.94
N ALA A 314 -5.78 -6.55 -16.75
CA ALA A 314 -4.56 -6.02 -17.33
C ALA A 314 -3.89 -5.00 -16.42
N VAL A 315 -2.57 -4.95 -16.49
CA VAL A 315 -1.76 -3.84 -16.02
C VAL A 315 -1.54 -2.90 -17.20
N ILE A 316 -1.82 -1.62 -17.01
CA ILE A 316 -1.62 -0.60 -18.06
C ILE A 316 -0.64 0.47 -17.62
N ALA A 317 0.08 1.03 -18.57
CA ALA A 317 0.82 2.26 -18.39
C ALA A 317 0.37 3.30 -19.43
N LEU A 318 0.07 4.51 -18.96
CA LEU A 318 -0.28 5.65 -19.79
C LEU A 318 0.80 6.73 -19.66
N ASP A 319 0.98 7.52 -20.69
CA ASP A 319 1.74 8.76 -20.56
C ASP A 319 0.91 9.85 -19.81
N PRO A 320 1.52 10.96 -19.38
CA PRO A 320 0.80 12.03 -18.67
C PRO A 320 -0.33 12.68 -19.49
N ASN A 321 -0.35 12.47 -20.83
CA ASN A 321 -1.40 12.98 -21.71
C ASN A 321 -2.54 11.98 -21.91
N GLY A 322 -2.48 10.82 -21.26
CA GLY A 322 -3.52 9.79 -21.31
C GLY A 322 -3.39 8.82 -22.48
N SER A 323 -2.27 8.81 -23.22
CA SER A 323 -2.02 7.84 -24.29
C SER A 323 -1.44 6.55 -23.73
N LEU A 324 -1.90 5.41 -24.26
CA LEU A 324 -1.41 4.10 -23.83
C LEU A 324 0.07 3.93 -24.24
N LYS A 325 0.93 3.68 -23.26
CA LYS A 325 2.34 3.29 -23.49
C LYS A 325 2.44 1.78 -23.74
N TRP A 326 1.84 0.99 -22.85
CA TRP A 326 1.80 -0.47 -22.97
C TRP A 326 0.67 -1.06 -22.10
N LYS A 327 0.30 -2.30 -22.41
CA LYS A 327 -0.67 -3.13 -21.69
C LYS A 327 -0.10 -4.53 -21.52
N TYR A 328 -0.17 -5.07 -20.31
CA TYR A 328 0.14 -6.45 -20.00
C TYR A 328 -1.13 -7.15 -19.50
N GLU A 329 -1.60 -8.17 -20.23
CA GLU A 329 -2.80 -8.92 -19.89
C GLU A 329 -2.48 -10.03 -18.88
N THR A 330 -3.27 -10.11 -17.81
CA THR A 330 -3.20 -11.16 -16.80
C THR A 330 -4.11 -12.33 -17.14
N VAL A 331 -3.88 -13.50 -16.55
CA VAL A 331 -4.64 -14.74 -16.84
C VAL A 331 -6.09 -14.68 -16.34
N GLY A 332 -6.49 -13.69 -15.54
CA GLY A 332 -7.84 -13.51 -15.04
C GLY A 332 -8.05 -12.09 -14.55
N ALA A 333 -9.29 -11.75 -14.19
CA ALA A 333 -9.60 -10.45 -13.61
C ALA A 333 -8.68 -10.18 -12.42
N ILE A 334 -8.20 -8.96 -12.27
CA ILE A 334 -7.45 -8.54 -11.07
C ILE A 334 -8.51 -8.07 -10.07
N PRO A 335 -8.81 -8.86 -9.02
CA PRO A 335 -9.66 -8.36 -7.95
C PRO A 335 -8.92 -7.19 -7.30
N ASP A 336 -9.56 -6.40 -6.54
CA ASP A 336 -9.06 -5.30 -5.74
C ASP A 336 -7.53 -5.21 -5.64
N GLY A 337 -6.89 -4.70 -6.69
CA GLY A 337 -5.44 -4.66 -6.82
C GLY A 337 -4.92 -3.25 -7.01
N GLY A 338 -3.62 -3.11 -7.02
CA GLY A 338 -2.93 -1.87 -7.32
C GLY A 338 -1.52 -2.14 -7.82
N VAL A 339 -0.89 -1.08 -8.23
CA VAL A 339 0.48 -1.10 -8.74
C VAL A 339 1.39 -0.40 -7.75
N VAL A 340 2.57 -0.97 -7.52
CA VAL A 340 3.66 -0.29 -6.84
C VAL A 340 4.90 -0.29 -7.73
N LEU A 341 5.79 0.67 -7.50
CA LEU A 341 6.96 0.90 -8.34
C LEU A 341 8.23 0.62 -7.55
N GLY A 342 9.14 -0.14 -8.14
CA GLY A 342 10.52 -0.27 -7.66
C GLY A 342 11.32 1.01 -7.92
N GLU A 343 12.43 1.17 -7.23
CA GLU A 343 13.37 2.28 -7.45
C GLU A 343 13.95 2.25 -8.88
N ASP A 344 14.12 1.04 -9.44
CA ASP A 344 14.61 0.80 -10.80
C ASP A 344 13.54 0.94 -11.89
N GLY A 345 12.31 1.38 -11.53
CA GLY A 345 11.18 1.48 -12.44
C GLY A 345 10.47 0.15 -12.70
N THR A 346 10.81 -0.93 -11.99
CA THR A 346 10.05 -2.18 -12.06
C THR A 346 8.63 -1.98 -11.53
N VAL A 347 7.66 -2.48 -12.29
CA VAL A 347 6.23 -2.38 -11.98
C VAL A 347 5.77 -3.68 -11.37
N TYR A 348 5.30 -3.65 -10.11
CA TYR A 348 4.76 -4.81 -9.43
C TYR A 348 3.25 -4.68 -9.29
N ALA A 349 2.54 -5.73 -9.66
CA ALA A 349 1.08 -5.76 -9.61
C ALA A 349 0.57 -7.17 -9.28
N ASN A 350 -0.70 -7.25 -8.86
CA ASN A 350 -1.38 -8.53 -8.71
C ASN A 350 -1.47 -9.24 -10.07
N GLY A 351 -1.24 -10.55 -10.08
CA GLY A 351 -1.15 -11.37 -11.30
C GLY A 351 -2.49 -11.85 -11.87
N GLY A 352 -3.60 -11.45 -11.27
CA GLY A 352 -4.96 -11.85 -11.65
C GLY A 352 -5.57 -12.88 -10.71
N LYS A 353 -6.87 -13.19 -10.91
CA LYS A 353 -7.63 -14.15 -10.10
C LYS A 353 -7.39 -15.56 -10.60
N ALA A 354 -7.09 -16.47 -9.69
CA ALA A 354 -7.00 -17.89 -10.02
C ALA A 354 -8.38 -18.43 -10.41
N SER A 355 -8.55 -18.77 -11.68
CA SER A 355 -9.58 -19.74 -12.09
C SER A 355 -8.90 -21.09 -12.35
N GLY A 356 -8.86 -21.95 -11.32
CA GLY A 356 -7.94 -23.08 -11.34
C GLY A 356 -6.50 -22.64 -10.99
N SER A 357 -5.56 -23.54 -10.92
CA SER A 357 -4.21 -23.37 -10.35
C SER A 357 -3.23 -22.43 -11.08
N ASN A 358 -3.66 -21.47 -11.90
CA ASN A 358 -2.75 -20.82 -12.85
C ASN A 358 -2.78 -19.28 -12.93
N GLY A 359 -3.28 -18.54 -11.98
CA GLY A 359 -3.40 -17.08 -12.17
C GLY A 359 -3.15 -16.18 -10.97
N ALA A 360 -3.13 -16.75 -9.77
CA ALA A 360 -2.94 -15.97 -8.54
C ALA A 360 -1.47 -15.54 -8.38
N GLY A 361 -1.24 -14.53 -7.57
CA GLY A 361 0.09 -14.10 -7.18
C GLY A 361 0.44 -12.69 -7.64
N VAL A 362 1.73 -12.44 -7.85
CA VAL A 362 2.29 -11.13 -8.20
C VAL A 362 3.15 -11.23 -9.45
N VAL A 363 3.00 -10.24 -10.35
CA VAL A 363 3.86 -10.07 -11.52
C VAL A 363 4.81 -8.90 -11.33
N ALA A 364 6.02 -9.03 -11.87
CA ALA A 364 6.96 -7.93 -12.04
C ALA A 364 7.15 -7.67 -13.53
N LEU A 365 6.96 -6.41 -13.92
CA LEU A 365 7.09 -5.96 -15.30
C LEU A 365 8.21 -4.92 -15.40
N GLY A 366 8.87 -4.87 -16.54
CA GLY A 366 9.76 -3.76 -16.88
C GLY A 366 8.98 -2.46 -17.07
N SER A 367 9.66 -1.33 -17.07
CA SER A 367 9.07 -0.02 -17.40
C SER A 367 8.50 0.05 -18.83
N ASP A 368 8.86 -0.88 -19.68
CA ASP A 368 8.36 -1.10 -21.04
C ASP A 368 7.19 -2.09 -21.13
N GLY A 369 6.74 -2.64 -19.99
CA GLY A 369 5.67 -3.64 -19.91
C GLY A 369 6.11 -5.08 -20.13
N SER A 370 7.40 -5.34 -20.38
CA SER A 370 7.92 -6.70 -20.52
C SER A 370 7.87 -7.47 -19.22
N LEU A 371 7.44 -8.73 -19.25
CA LEU A 371 7.40 -9.58 -18.08
C LEU A 371 8.82 -9.92 -17.60
N LYS A 372 9.16 -9.53 -16.37
CA LYS A 372 10.40 -9.95 -15.70
C LYS A 372 10.23 -11.32 -15.04
N TRP A 373 9.16 -11.45 -14.25
CA TRP A 373 8.80 -12.71 -13.58
C TRP A 373 7.34 -12.68 -13.10
N HIS A 374 6.79 -13.89 -12.85
CA HIS A 374 5.49 -14.11 -12.24
C HIS A 374 5.63 -15.11 -11.10
N TYR A 375 5.39 -14.68 -9.87
CA TYR A 375 5.30 -15.57 -8.71
C TYR A 375 3.84 -15.97 -8.48
N LYS A 376 3.56 -17.28 -8.56
CA LYS A 376 2.22 -17.84 -8.40
C LYS A 376 1.97 -18.28 -6.96
N THR A 377 0.75 -18.08 -6.49
CA THR A 377 0.28 -18.53 -5.16
C THR A 377 -0.95 -19.42 -5.31
N GLU A 378 -1.28 -20.20 -4.29
CA GLU A 378 -2.49 -21.05 -4.29
C GLU A 378 -3.75 -20.22 -4.05
N SER A 379 -3.66 -19.15 -3.26
CA SER A 379 -4.74 -18.21 -2.95
C SER A 379 -4.51 -16.88 -3.66
N ASP A 380 -5.59 -16.16 -3.99
CA ASP A 380 -5.52 -14.88 -4.71
C ASP A 380 -4.73 -13.82 -3.94
N ALA A 381 -3.80 -13.14 -4.61
CA ALA A 381 -3.16 -11.94 -4.08
C ALA A 381 -4.15 -10.78 -4.18
N GLN A 382 -4.88 -10.50 -3.10
CA GLN A 382 -5.91 -9.45 -3.05
C GLN A 382 -5.40 -8.12 -2.52
N THR A 383 -4.22 -8.08 -1.92
CA THR A 383 -3.66 -6.87 -1.34
C THR A 383 -2.71 -6.19 -2.32
N VAL A 384 -2.70 -4.86 -2.33
CA VAL A 384 -1.67 -4.12 -3.08
C VAL A 384 -0.30 -4.49 -2.52
N PRO A 385 0.67 -4.87 -3.35
CA PRO A 385 2.03 -5.14 -2.88
C PRO A 385 2.66 -3.92 -2.18
N LEU A 386 3.72 -4.18 -1.42
CA LEU A 386 4.52 -3.16 -0.76
C LEU A 386 6.01 -3.50 -1.00
N ILE A 387 6.85 -2.49 -1.11
CA ILE A 387 8.29 -2.66 -1.36
C ILE A 387 9.09 -2.11 -0.18
N ASP A 388 9.96 -2.94 0.38
CA ASP A 388 10.87 -2.53 1.45
C ASP A 388 12.16 -1.87 0.90
N ASN A 389 12.97 -1.34 1.79
CA ASN A 389 14.22 -0.65 1.44
C ASN A 389 15.31 -1.55 0.83
N ARG A 390 15.13 -2.87 0.83
CA ARG A 390 15.97 -3.85 0.13
C ARG A 390 15.46 -4.16 -1.29
N GLY A 391 14.29 -3.60 -1.64
CA GLY A 391 13.57 -3.92 -2.87
C GLY A 391 12.79 -5.23 -2.80
N TYR A 392 12.59 -5.81 -1.60
CA TYR A 392 11.78 -7.01 -1.43
C TYR A 392 10.29 -6.66 -1.50
N ILE A 393 9.53 -7.57 -2.08
CA ILE A 393 8.11 -7.39 -2.37
C ILE A 393 7.29 -8.15 -1.31
N HIS A 394 6.47 -7.41 -0.58
CA HIS A 394 5.60 -7.90 0.47
C HIS A 394 4.16 -7.87 0.00
N PHE A 395 3.42 -8.98 0.12
CA PHE A 395 2.00 -9.04 -0.18
C PHE A 395 1.31 -10.14 0.64
N ILE A 396 0.00 -10.06 0.72
CA ILE A 396 -0.80 -10.99 1.50
C ILE A 396 -1.91 -11.54 0.60
N THR A 397 -2.10 -12.85 0.62
CA THR A 397 -3.16 -13.53 -0.13
C THR A 397 -4.49 -13.53 0.63
N ALA A 398 -5.59 -13.81 -0.05
CA ALA A 398 -6.94 -13.81 0.51
C ALA A 398 -7.11 -14.70 1.74
N ASP A 399 -6.35 -15.79 1.82
CA ASP A 399 -6.29 -16.71 2.97
C ASP A 399 -5.37 -16.23 4.10
N ALA A 400 -4.95 -14.96 4.06
CA ALA A 400 -4.03 -14.31 5.00
C ALA A 400 -2.66 -14.99 5.11
N THR A 401 -2.13 -15.56 4.02
CA THR A 401 -0.72 -15.95 3.94
C THR A 401 0.10 -14.74 3.49
N TYR A 402 1.03 -14.33 4.32
CA TYR A 402 1.99 -13.24 4.05
C TYR A 402 3.21 -13.80 3.33
N TYR A 403 3.57 -13.19 2.22
CA TYR A 403 4.71 -13.53 1.38
C TYR A 403 5.70 -12.39 1.31
N ILE A 404 6.99 -12.74 1.29
CA ILE A 404 8.10 -11.84 1.02
C ILE A 404 8.89 -12.43 -0.14
N LEU A 405 8.99 -11.72 -1.25
CA LEU A 405 9.79 -12.11 -2.41
C LEU A 405 11.03 -11.24 -2.53
N LYS A 406 12.10 -11.82 -3.04
CA LYS A 406 13.28 -11.07 -3.47
C LYS A 406 12.99 -10.32 -4.78
N PRO A 407 13.80 -9.31 -5.16
CA PRO A 407 13.62 -8.57 -6.42
C PRO A 407 13.66 -9.45 -7.68
N ASP A 408 14.32 -10.63 -7.60
CA ASP A 408 14.40 -11.61 -8.69
C ASP A 408 13.17 -12.56 -8.74
N GLY A 409 12.15 -12.32 -7.91
CA GLY A 409 10.91 -13.09 -7.85
C GLY A 409 11.00 -14.39 -7.02
N LYS A 410 12.13 -14.70 -6.41
CA LYS A 410 12.26 -15.88 -5.56
C LYS A 410 11.64 -15.64 -4.19
N LEU A 411 11.01 -16.67 -3.65
CA LEU A 411 10.49 -16.65 -2.28
C LEU A 411 11.64 -16.43 -1.29
N PHE A 412 11.47 -15.44 -0.41
CA PHE A 412 12.34 -15.24 0.73
C PHE A 412 11.73 -15.85 1.99
N SER A 413 10.46 -15.56 2.28
CA SER A 413 9.73 -16.13 3.40
C SER A 413 8.23 -16.09 3.15
N SER A 414 7.47 -16.99 3.79
CA SER A 414 6.02 -16.92 3.83
C SER A 414 5.48 -17.50 5.13
N GLN A 415 4.39 -16.92 5.64
CA GLN A 415 3.73 -17.38 6.86
C GLN A 415 2.25 -17.02 6.84
N LYS A 416 1.41 -17.95 7.30
CA LYS A 416 0.00 -17.69 7.54
C LYS A 416 -0.16 -16.87 8.82
N ILE A 417 -0.80 -15.69 8.73
CA ILE A 417 -0.96 -14.74 9.85
C ILE A 417 -2.41 -14.56 10.31
N GLY A 418 -3.36 -15.18 9.63
CA GLY A 418 -4.80 -15.13 9.92
C GLY A 418 -5.58 -16.13 9.09
N ASP A 419 -6.91 -16.00 9.08
CA ASP A 419 -7.83 -16.85 8.30
C ASP A 419 -8.11 -16.27 6.92
N SER A 420 -8.25 -14.94 6.84
CA SER A 420 -8.47 -14.20 5.60
C SER A 420 -8.13 -12.73 5.75
N THR A 421 -7.85 -12.05 4.63
CA THR A 421 -7.72 -10.59 4.57
C THR A 421 -8.10 -10.06 3.19
N ALA A 422 -8.56 -8.81 3.15
CA ALA A 422 -8.67 -8.00 1.95
C ALA A 422 -7.98 -6.62 2.14
N SER A 423 -7.42 -6.36 3.32
CA SER A 423 -6.75 -5.10 3.69
C SER A 423 -5.33 -5.08 3.15
N SER A 424 -4.97 -4.05 2.36
CA SER A 424 -3.58 -3.86 1.94
C SER A 424 -2.73 -3.37 3.11
N PRO A 425 -1.52 -3.91 3.28
CA PRO A 425 -0.65 -3.54 4.38
C PRO A 425 -0.08 -2.13 4.24
N VAL A 426 0.37 -1.57 5.35
CA VAL A 426 1.23 -0.39 5.42
C VAL A 426 2.48 -0.73 6.23
N MET A 427 3.62 -0.14 5.88
CA MET A 427 4.89 -0.35 6.59
C MET A 427 5.40 1.00 7.14
N ASP A 428 5.93 0.97 8.36
CA ASP A 428 6.56 2.13 8.97
C ASP A 428 8.03 2.28 8.53
N ASP A 429 8.69 3.31 9.06
CA ASP A 429 10.10 3.61 8.83
C ASP A 429 11.07 2.70 9.61
N LYS A 430 10.54 1.74 10.36
CA LYS A 430 11.28 0.70 11.10
C LYS A 430 11.09 -0.69 10.50
N GLY A 431 10.30 -0.81 9.41
CA GLY A 431 10.02 -2.07 8.74
C GLY A 431 8.90 -2.90 9.38
N ASN A 432 8.17 -2.36 10.35
CA ASN A 432 6.98 -3.04 10.88
C ASN A 432 5.82 -2.89 9.90
N LEU A 433 5.15 -3.99 9.61
CA LEU A 433 4.01 -4.05 8.73
C LEU A 433 2.72 -4.13 9.56
N TYR A 434 1.76 -3.30 9.20
CA TYR A 434 0.43 -3.24 9.84
C TYR A 434 -0.64 -3.63 8.84
N VAL A 435 -1.51 -4.55 9.24
CA VAL A 435 -2.57 -5.09 8.39
C VAL A 435 -3.76 -5.56 9.23
N SER A 436 -4.97 -5.43 8.70
CA SER A 436 -6.15 -6.03 9.28
C SER A 436 -6.39 -7.41 8.67
N VAL A 437 -6.64 -8.41 9.52
CA VAL A 437 -6.99 -9.77 9.10
C VAL A 437 -8.16 -10.28 9.93
N LYS A 438 -8.86 -11.29 9.40
CA LYS A 438 -9.74 -12.13 10.21
C LYS A 438 -8.90 -13.23 10.85
N LYS A 439 -9.02 -13.41 12.16
CA LYS A 439 -8.32 -14.44 12.93
C LYS A 439 -9.26 -14.99 14.00
N ASP A 440 -9.41 -16.32 14.04
CA ASP A 440 -10.30 -17.01 14.97
C ASP A 440 -11.74 -16.44 14.94
N GLY A 441 -12.22 -16.07 13.73
CA GLY A 441 -13.55 -15.50 13.51
C GLY A 441 -13.70 -14.02 13.83
N ALA A 442 -12.71 -13.34 14.41
CA ALA A 442 -12.72 -11.92 14.74
C ALA A 442 -11.86 -11.11 13.76
N ASP A 443 -12.24 -9.85 13.53
CA ASP A 443 -11.41 -8.90 12.81
C ASP A 443 -10.39 -8.27 13.77
N VAL A 444 -9.10 -8.37 13.42
CA VAL A 444 -8.01 -7.89 14.26
C VAL A 444 -7.05 -7.03 13.45
N MET A 445 -6.41 -6.09 14.13
CA MET A 445 -5.24 -5.38 13.63
C MET A 445 -3.98 -6.11 14.08
N LEU A 446 -3.05 -6.36 13.15
CA LEU A 446 -1.77 -6.99 13.42
C LEU A 446 -0.62 -6.01 13.18
N CYS A 447 0.41 -6.12 14.00
CA CYS A 447 1.76 -5.69 13.68
C CYS A 447 2.60 -6.94 13.40
N VAL A 448 3.20 -6.97 12.23
CA VAL A 448 4.06 -8.07 11.78
C VAL A 448 5.45 -7.50 11.48
N THR A 449 6.47 -8.07 12.10
CA THR A 449 7.85 -7.75 11.75
C THR A 449 8.34 -8.69 10.66
N SER A 450 9.22 -8.16 9.85
CA SER A 450 10.06 -8.87 8.90
C SER A 450 11.46 -8.30 9.04
N GLU A 451 12.43 -8.78 8.32
CA GLU A 451 13.77 -8.19 8.35
C GLU A 451 13.90 -6.84 7.62
N ALA A 452 12.81 -6.30 7.14
CA ALA A 452 12.78 -4.95 6.61
C ALA A 452 13.16 -3.94 7.72
N THR A 453 13.91 -2.91 7.36
CA THR A 453 14.24 -1.80 8.28
C THR A 453 13.43 -0.55 7.96
N SER A 454 12.78 -0.50 6.80
CA SER A 454 11.81 0.52 6.40
C SER A 454 11.14 0.11 5.07
N TYR A 455 10.07 0.81 4.69
CA TYR A 455 9.60 0.78 3.29
C TYR A 455 10.60 1.48 2.35
N ASN A 456 10.47 1.25 1.04
CA ASN A 456 11.37 1.87 0.04
C ASN A 456 11.06 3.36 -0.14
N THR A 457 11.82 4.19 0.56
CA THR A 457 11.66 5.65 0.50
C THR A 457 12.16 6.26 -0.83
N ASN A 458 12.90 5.53 -1.65
CA ASN A 458 13.39 6.01 -2.96
C ASN A 458 12.38 5.71 -4.08
N SER A 459 11.48 4.75 -3.88
CA SER A 459 10.41 4.47 -4.81
C SER A 459 9.46 5.66 -4.97
N ALA A 460 8.95 5.88 -6.18
CA ALA A 460 7.89 6.85 -6.45
C ALA A 460 6.58 6.46 -5.76
N TRP A 461 6.30 5.15 -5.67
CA TRP A 461 5.05 4.62 -5.12
C TRP A 461 5.27 3.25 -4.49
N PRO A 462 5.83 3.18 -3.27
CA PRO A 462 6.26 1.91 -2.65
C PRO A 462 5.11 1.08 -2.06
N MET A 463 3.92 1.66 -1.86
CA MET A 463 2.78 1.00 -1.22
C MET A 463 1.45 1.62 -1.63
N SER A 464 0.34 0.99 -1.25
CA SER A 464 -1.01 1.52 -1.46
C SER A 464 -1.17 2.91 -0.84
N GLY A 465 -1.67 3.88 -1.63
CA GLY A 465 -1.82 5.27 -1.19
C GLY A 465 -0.50 6.05 -1.13
N GLN A 466 0.57 5.54 -1.75
CA GLN A 466 1.89 6.11 -1.95
C GLN A 466 2.80 6.08 -0.70
N ASN A 467 2.29 6.40 0.47
CA ASN A 467 3.04 6.52 1.72
C ASN A 467 2.26 5.95 2.91
N PRO A 468 2.90 5.80 4.08
CA PRO A 468 2.24 5.27 5.28
C PRO A 468 1.01 6.08 5.75
N GLN A 469 0.95 7.38 5.44
CA GLN A 469 -0.18 8.27 5.74
C GLN A 469 -1.30 8.19 4.69
N ARG A 470 -1.09 7.45 3.59
CA ARG A 470 -2.02 7.24 2.48
C ARG A 470 -2.52 8.53 1.83
N THR A 471 -1.63 9.47 1.61
CA THR A 471 -2.00 10.77 1.03
C THR A 471 -2.39 10.71 -0.45
N GLY A 472 -2.03 9.64 -1.17
CA GLY A 472 -2.29 9.52 -2.61
C GLY A 472 -1.58 10.57 -3.46
N LEU A 473 -0.57 11.23 -2.92
CA LEU A 473 0.19 12.28 -3.59
C LEU A 473 1.50 11.72 -4.16
N GLN A 474 1.78 12.02 -5.43
CA GLN A 474 3.07 11.73 -6.06
C GLN A 474 4.21 12.36 -5.24
N LYS A 475 5.26 11.57 -5.03
CA LYS A 475 6.45 11.98 -4.27
C LYS A 475 7.27 13.05 -4.97
#